data_22b86b7d80ee237ca6088917035f3834
#
_entry.id   22b86b7d80ee237ca6088917035f3834
#
_cell.length_a   1.000
_cell.length_b   1.000
_cell.length_c   1.000
_cell.angle_alpha   90.00
_cell.angle_beta   90.00
_cell.angle_gamma   90.00
#
_symmetry.space_group_name_H-M   'P 1'
#
loop_
_entity.id
_entity.type
_entity.pdbx_description
1 polymer ?
#
loop_
_entity_poly.entity_id
_entity_poly.type
_entity_poly.pdbx_seq_one_letter_code
_entity_poly.pdbx_strand_id
1 'polypeptide(L)'
;NGRQLLERFLPTVLTHAAGAQVYVADNASTDGSVEFLRTYYPQVSVLQNPTNEGYAAGYNRALQQVKADVYCLLNSDVAVTEGWLSPVLKCFEDPQIAMVQPKILDYKRPTHFEYAGAAGGYLDKYGFPYCRGRRLQQVEEDKGQYDEPSPYPIFWASGACLFVRSTVFHALGGFDADFFAHQEEIDLCWRAHHLGHKVVCCPQSVVYHVGGATLSATNPQKTYLNFRNSLLMLLKNLPARCLYRRLFVRMLIDGAAGAYYLFTGKPRLTWAVLRAHFYFYRHFSKFKRKRPPYTIEDYYQRKSIFF
;
A
#
# COMPACT_ATOMS: atom_id res chain seq x y z
N ASN A 1 -1.21 12.26 13.45
CA ASN A 1 -0.28 12.28 14.59
C ASN A 1 0.95 11.45 14.26
N GLY A 2 2.13 12.05 14.25
CA GLY A 2 3.35 11.38 13.81
C GLY A 2 4.64 12.09 14.24
N ARG A 3 4.57 13.01 15.18
CA ARG A 3 5.70 13.84 15.61
C ARG A 3 6.95 13.01 15.94
N GLN A 4 6.82 11.98 16.78
CA GLN A 4 7.96 11.13 17.16
C GLN A 4 8.56 10.37 15.97
N LEU A 5 7.74 9.97 15.01
CA LEU A 5 8.22 9.32 13.78
C LEU A 5 8.96 10.32 12.89
N LEU A 6 8.43 11.53 12.74
CA LEU A 6 9.08 12.58 11.98
C LEU A 6 10.43 12.99 12.62
N GLU A 7 10.49 13.15 13.94
CA GLU A 7 11.73 13.40 14.68
C GLU A 7 12.80 12.34 14.38
N ARG A 8 12.39 11.07 14.26
CA ARG A 8 13.29 9.95 14.09
C ARG A 8 13.71 9.73 12.64
N PHE A 9 12.79 9.83 11.67
CA PHE A 9 13.01 9.36 10.31
C PHE A 9 13.18 10.46 9.27
N LEU A 10 12.58 11.65 9.47
CA LEU A 10 12.72 12.76 8.53
C LEU A 10 14.18 13.17 8.28
N PRO A 11 15.10 13.19 9.28
CA PRO A 11 16.50 13.49 9.04
C PRO A 11 17.15 12.61 7.97
N THR A 12 16.88 11.29 7.97
CA THR A 12 17.45 10.37 6.96
C THR A 12 16.91 10.68 5.57
N VAL A 13 15.61 10.99 5.48
CA VAL A 13 14.97 11.37 4.21
C VAL A 13 15.59 12.62 3.63
N LEU A 14 15.78 13.67 4.46
CA LEU A 14 16.38 14.93 4.02
C LEU A 14 17.85 14.76 3.61
N THR A 15 18.63 13.97 4.36
CA THR A 15 20.03 13.69 4.05
C THR A 15 20.19 12.99 2.71
N HIS A 16 19.29 12.07 2.38
CA HIS A 16 19.37 11.22 1.17
C HIS A 16 18.36 11.60 0.08
N ALA A 17 17.81 12.83 0.16
CA ALA A 17 16.83 13.32 -0.82
C ALA A 17 17.40 13.54 -2.23
N ALA A 18 18.74 13.67 -2.38
CA ALA A 18 19.44 13.80 -3.66
C ALA A 18 18.81 14.85 -4.60
N GLY A 19 18.39 16.01 -4.05
CA GLY A 19 17.75 17.10 -4.79
C GLY A 19 16.23 16.94 -4.98
N ALA A 20 15.64 15.85 -4.54
CA ALA A 20 14.18 15.73 -4.52
C ALA A 20 13.54 16.68 -3.49
N GLN A 21 12.42 17.29 -3.87
CA GLN A 21 11.68 18.16 -2.96
C GLN A 21 10.86 17.31 -1.97
N VAL A 22 11.02 17.58 -0.67
CA VAL A 22 10.36 16.87 0.41
C VAL A 22 9.14 17.65 0.88
N TYR A 23 7.99 16.98 0.87
CA TYR A 23 6.72 17.46 1.39
C TYR A 23 6.27 16.57 2.55
N VAL A 24 5.67 17.16 3.58
CA VAL A 24 4.96 16.39 4.60
C VAL A 24 3.46 16.66 4.47
N ALA A 25 2.71 15.64 4.09
CA ALA A 25 1.26 15.69 4.03
C ALA A 25 0.70 15.42 5.44
N ASP A 26 0.26 16.48 6.12
CA ASP A 26 -0.35 16.38 7.44
C ASP A 26 -1.86 16.18 7.33
N ASN A 27 -2.35 15.10 7.92
CA ASN A 27 -3.75 14.72 7.87
C ASN A 27 -4.50 15.13 9.16
N ALA A 28 -4.44 16.44 9.48
CA ALA A 28 -5.02 17.07 10.67
C ALA A 28 -4.46 16.52 11.99
N SER A 29 -3.13 16.48 12.12
CA SER A 29 -2.46 16.08 13.36
C SER A 29 -2.71 17.05 14.51
N THR A 30 -2.80 16.51 15.73
CA THR A 30 -3.08 17.21 16.98
C THR A 30 -1.95 17.09 18.02
N ASP A 31 -0.83 16.47 17.64
CA ASP A 31 0.31 16.16 18.52
C ASP A 31 1.49 17.15 18.41
N GLY A 32 1.26 18.32 17.77
CA GLY A 32 2.30 19.30 17.54
C GLY A 32 3.23 18.97 16.35
N SER A 33 2.90 17.98 15.50
CA SER A 33 3.69 17.60 14.32
C SER A 33 3.95 18.80 13.39
N VAL A 34 2.91 19.60 13.11
CA VAL A 34 3.01 20.75 12.18
C VAL A 34 3.89 21.86 12.76
N GLU A 35 3.73 22.17 14.03
CA GLU A 35 4.53 23.16 14.71
C GLU A 35 6.01 22.74 14.78
N PHE A 36 6.26 21.47 15.09
CA PHE A 36 7.59 20.88 15.07
C PHE A 36 8.25 21.03 13.70
N LEU A 37 7.57 20.72 12.61
CA LEU A 37 8.11 20.87 11.25
C LEU A 37 8.44 22.32 10.93
N ARG A 38 7.53 23.25 11.24
CA ARG A 38 7.76 24.68 10.98
C ARG A 38 8.95 25.25 11.75
N THR A 39 9.17 24.77 12.98
CA THR A 39 10.24 25.23 13.85
C THR A 39 11.60 24.65 13.45
N TYR A 40 11.68 23.33 13.23
CA TYR A 40 12.97 22.63 13.08
C TYR A 40 13.32 22.29 11.64
N TYR A 41 12.33 22.28 10.73
CA TYR A 41 12.50 21.95 9.32
C TYR A 41 11.79 22.92 8.38
N PRO A 42 12.14 24.24 8.45
CA PRO A 42 11.46 25.28 7.65
C PRO A 42 11.61 25.07 6.13
N GLN A 43 12.61 24.28 5.69
CA GLN A 43 12.82 23.88 4.29
C GLN A 43 11.82 22.83 3.79
N VAL A 44 11.09 22.15 4.68
CA VAL A 44 10.10 21.14 4.33
C VAL A 44 8.74 21.80 4.13
N SER A 45 8.15 21.56 2.97
CA SER A 45 6.80 22.05 2.67
C SER A 45 5.74 21.19 3.39
N VAL A 46 4.93 21.80 4.23
CA VAL A 46 3.84 21.13 4.95
C VAL A 46 2.53 21.35 4.20
N LEU A 47 1.93 20.27 3.73
CA LEU A 47 0.62 20.24 3.08
C LEU A 47 -0.42 19.79 4.09
N GLN A 48 -1.10 20.75 4.71
CA GLN A 48 -2.02 20.47 5.81
C GLN A 48 -3.45 20.25 5.31
N ASN A 49 -3.98 19.04 5.54
CA ASN A 49 -5.39 18.73 5.30
C ASN A 49 -6.27 19.21 6.46
N PRO A 50 -7.48 19.71 6.21
CA PRO A 50 -8.36 20.25 7.24
C PRO A 50 -8.92 19.19 8.20
N THR A 51 -9.01 17.93 7.72
CA THR A 51 -9.55 16.79 8.48
C THR A 51 -8.79 15.52 8.15
N ASN A 52 -8.86 14.53 9.04
CA ASN A 52 -8.30 13.20 8.77
C ASN A 52 -9.26 12.38 7.90
N GLU A 53 -9.01 12.39 6.60
CA GLU A 53 -9.79 11.64 5.61
C GLU A 53 -9.16 10.26 5.28
N GLY A 54 -8.19 9.80 6.08
CA GLY A 54 -7.45 8.56 5.86
C GLY A 54 -6.28 8.72 4.89
N TYR A 55 -5.61 7.61 4.60
CA TYR A 55 -4.45 7.56 3.72
C TYR A 55 -4.81 7.95 2.28
N ALA A 56 -5.83 7.31 1.71
CA ALA A 56 -6.21 7.47 0.31
C ALA A 56 -6.62 8.91 -0.05
N ALA A 57 -7.58 9.49 0.67
CA ALA A 57 -8.04 10.85 0.41
C ALA A 57 -7.00 11.90 0.83
N GLY A 58 -6.25 11.63 1.90
CA GLY A 58 -5.18 12.50 2.37
C GLY A 58 -4.10 12.71 1.32
N TYR A 59 -3.59 11.63 0.70
CA TYR A 59 -2.63 11.74 -0.40
C TYR A 59 -3.24 12.36 -1.65
N ASN A 60 -4.47 12.01 -2.03
CA ASN A 60 -5.12 12.62 -3.19
C ASN A 60 -5.16 14.15 -3.07
N ARG A 61 -5.53 14.66 -1.89
CA ARG A 61 -5.61 16.11 -1.63
C ARG A 61 -4.22 16.75 -1.64
N ALA A 62 -3.25 16.14 -1.00
CA ALA A 62 -1.88 16.65 -0.94
C ALA A 62 -1.25 16.72 -2.34
N LEU A 63 -1.37 15.67 -3.14
CA LEU A 63 -0.76 15.59 -4.46
C LEU A 63 -1.40 16.50 -5.53
N GLN A 64 -2.59 17.05 -5.28
CA GLN A 64 -3.14 18.14 -6.12
C GLN A 64 -2.31 19.42 -6.03
N GLN A 65 -1.53 19.60 -4.98
CA GLN A 65 -0.69 20.78 -4.74
C GLN A 65 0.77 20.57 -5.15
N VAL A 66 1.15 19.36 -5.57
CA VAL A 66 2.52 19.00 -5.91
C VAL A 66 2.66 18.81 -7.43
N LYS A 67 3.67 19.44 -8.01
CA LYS A 67 4.04 19.26 -9.44
C LYS A 67 5.39 18.55 -9.51
N ALA A 68 5.39 17.33 -10.03
CA ALA A 68 6.58 16.52 -10.26
C ALA A 68 6.28 15.46 -11.32
N ASP A 69 7.30 14.88 -11.95
CA ASP A 69 7.16 13.79 -12.91
C ASP A 69 6.88 12.46 -12.19
N VAL A 70 7.50 12.27 -11.03
CA VAL A 70 7.36 11.09 -10.19
C VAL A 70 7.06 11.52 -8.75
N TYR A 71 6.05 10.93 -8.14
CA TYR A 71 5.78 11.03 -6.72
C TYR A 71 6.39 9.85 -5.97
N CYS A 72 7.03 10.12 -4.83
CA CYS A 72 7.37 9.11 -3.84
C CYS A 72 6.42 9.24 -2.65
N LEU A 73 5.53 8.27 -2.48
CA LEU A 73 4.65 8.18 -1.31
C LEU A 73 5.37 7.37 -0.25
N LEU A 74 5.81 8.05 0.79
CA LEU A 74 6.66 7.49 1.83
C LEU A 74 5.99 7.61 3.20
N ASN A 75 5.89 6.51 3.92
CA ASN A 75 5.40 6.54 5.30
C ASN A 75 6.39 7.24 6.22
N SER A 76 5.87 7.89 7.26
CA SER A 76 6.67 8.61 8.27
C SER A 76 7.53 7.70 9.16
N ASP A 77 7.38 6.38 9.10
CA ASP A 77 8.12 5.37 9.85
C ASP A 77 9.09 4.55 8.97
N VAL A 78 9.53 5.17 7.85
CA VAL A 78 10.52 4.60 6.92
C VAL A 78 11.84 5.32 7.04
N ALA A 79 12.93 4.58 7.20
CA ALA A 79 14.30 5.04 7.04
C ALA A 79 14.79 4.71 5.64
N VAL A 80 15.37 5.69 4.94
CA VAL A 80 15.95 5.52 3.61
C VAL A 80 17.47 5.38 3.70
N THR A 81 18.08 4.82 2.65
CA THR A 81 19.53 4.61 2.56
C THR A 81 20.18 5.57 1.58
N GLU A 82 21.50 5.70 1.66
CA GLU A 82 22.27 6.45 0.66
C GLU A 82 22.03 5.92 -0.75
N GLY A 83 21.86 6.81 -1.71
CA GLY A 83 21.72 6.47 -3.12
C GLY A 83 20.41 5.76 -3.52
N TRP A 84 19.45 5.58 -2.61
CA TRP A 84 18.21 4.83 -2.82
C TRP A 84 17.32 5.34 -3.98
N LEU A 85 17.40 6.64 -4.30
CA LEU A 85 16.58 7.24 -5.38
C LEU A 85 17.08 6.89 -6.78
N SER A 86 18.40 6.86 -6.97
CA SER A 86 19.01 6.71 -8.30
C SER A 86 18.54 5.45 -9.06
N PRO A 87 18.57 4.23 -8.49
CA PRO A 87 18.13 3.04 -9.20
C PRO A 87 16.61 3.06 -9.49
N VAL A 88 15.81 3.67 -8.61
CA VAL A 88 14.36 3.82 -8.83
C VAL A 88 14.09 4.78 -9.99
N LEU A 89 14.74 5.94 -10.02
CA LEU A 89 14.55 6.92 -11.09
C LEU A 89 14.93 6.34 -12.46
N LYS A 90 15.97 5.52 -12.50
CA LYS A 90 16.37 4.79 -13.72
C LYS A 90 15.26 3.84 -14.23
N CYS A 91 14.50 3.22 -13.34
CA CYS A 91 13.36 2.40 -13.78
C CYS A 91 12.34 3.20 -14.59
N PHE A 92 12.15 4.49 -14.30
CA PHE A 92 11.21 5.36 -15.01
C PHE A 92 11.69 5.82 -16.39
N GLU A 93 12.89 5.44 -16.83
CA GLU A 93 13.33 5.60 -18.23
C GLU A 93 12.50 4.71 -19.17
N ASP A 94 12.00 3.56 -18.68
CA ASP A 94 10.96 2.79 -19.41
C ASP A 94 9.58 3.48 -19.23
N PRO A 95 8.99 4.05 -20.30
CA PRO A 95 7.70 4.74 -20.21
C PRO A 95 6.53 3.83 -19.84
N GLN A 96 6.68 2.51 -19.95
CA GLN A 96 5.66 1.54 -19.54
C GLN A 96 5.63 1.34 -18.03
N ILE A 97 6.73 1.65 -17.31
CA ILE A 97 6.78 1.55 -15.85
C ILE A 97 6.06 2.74 -15.25
N ALA A 98 4.94 2.46 -14.60
CA ALA A 98 4.14 3.46 -13.90
C ALA A 98 4.44 3.53 -12.42
N MET A 99 4.82 2.41 -11.80
CA MET A 99 5.03 2.33 -10.36
C MET A 99 6.26 1.49 -10.05
N VAL A 100 7.00 1.90 -9.03
CA VAL A 100 8.19 1.21 -8.55
C VAL A 100 8.13 1.10 -7.03
N GLN A 101 8.50 -0.07 -6.51
CA GLN A 101 8.73 -0.32 -5.09
C GLN A 101 10.20 -0.62 -4.87
N PRO A 102 10.89 -0.01 -3.89
CA PRO A 102 12.20 -0.47 -3.42
C PRO A 102 12.07 -1.80 -2.67
N LYS A 103 13.18 -2.47 -2.38
CA LYS A 103 13.24 -3.53 -1.38
C LYS A 103 12.95 -2.93 -0.01
N ILE A 104 12.01 -3.53 0.73
CA ILE A 104 11.60 -3.05 2.05
C ILE A 104 12.03 -4.07 3.10
N LEU A 105 12.95 -3.67 3.97
CA LEU A 105 13.44 -4.47 5.08
C LEU A 105 12.83 -4.02 6.41
N ASP A 106 12.84 -4.92 7.39
CA ASP A 106 12.33 -4.66 8.74
C ASP A 106 13.33 -3.76 9.50
N TYR A 107 12.91 -2.58 9.92
CA TYR A 107 13.76 -1.65 10.67
C TYR A 107 14.31 -2.24 11.98
N LYS A 108 13.55 -3.13 12.62
CA LYS A 108 13.96 -3.76 13.89
C LYS A 108 14.87 -4.97 13.67
N ARG A 109 14.79 -5.60 12.50
CA ARG A 109 15.60 -6.75 12.08
C ARG A 109 16.13 -6.50 10.68
N PRO A 110 17.16 -5.68 10.51
CA PRO A 110 17.60 -5.17 9.19
C PRO A 110 18.04 -6.25 8.19
N THR A 111 18.28 -7.48 8.64
CA THR A 111 18.58 -8.63 7.80
C THR A 111 17.35 -9.38 7.29
N HIS A 112 16.14 -8.96 7.67
CA HIS A 112 14.89 -9.63 7.29
C HIS A 112 14.01 -8.71 6.46
N PHE A 113 13.22 -9.32 5.57
CA PHE A 113 12.20 -8.59 4.85
C PHE A 113 11.12 -8.03 5.79
N GLU A 114 10.55 -6.89 5.41
CA GLU A 114 9.40 -6.33 6.10
C GLU A 114 8.12 -7.11 5.75
N TYR A 115 7.14 -7.12 6.67
CA TYR A 115 5.94 -7.95 6.55
C TYR A 115 5.01 -7.55 5.39
N ALA A 116 4.83 -6.26 5.11
CA ALA A 116 3.77 -5.72 4.24
C ALA A 116 4.28 -5.13 2.91
N GLY A 117 5.43 -5.53 2.43
CA GLY A 117 5.98 -5.02 1.17
C GLY A 117 7.12 -5.86 0.69
N ALA A 118 8.07 -6.17 1.58
CA ALA A 118 9.18 -7.07 1.35
C ALA A 118 9.87 -6.83 -0.01
N ALA A 119 9.97 -7.85 -0.85
CA ALA A 119 10.51 -7.80 -2.21
C ALA A 119 9.38 -7.81 -3.27
N GLY A 120 8.31 -7.02 -3.04
CA GLY A 120 7.21 -6.85 -3.96
C GLY A 120 6.00 -7.76 -3.73
N GLY A 121 4.85 -7.25 -4.10
CA GLY A 121 3.55 -7.84 -3.81
C GLY A 121 2.90 -8.54 -5.00
N TYR A 122 2.13 -9.58 -4.69
CA TYR A 122 1.36 -10.41 -5.63
C TYR A 122 -0.02 -10.73 -5.06
N LEU A 123 -0.91 -11.26 -5.89
CA LEU A 123 -2.20 -11.79 -5.47
C LEU A 123 -2.29 -13.29 -5.77
N ASP A 124 -3.01 -14.01 -4.91
CA ASP A 124 -3.50 -15.32 -5.29
C ASP A 124 -4.82 -15.22 -6.08
N LYS A 125 -5.31 -16.31 -6.56
CA LYS A 125 -6.52 -16.34 -7.41
C LYS A 125 -7.79 -15.86 -6.69
N TYR A 126 -7.81 -15.83 -5.35
CA TYR A 126 -8.92 -15.34 -4.53
C TYR A 126 -8.70 -13.90 -4.06
N GLY A 127 -7.60 -13.25 -4.51
CA GLY A 127 -7.27 -11.88 -4.20
C GLY A 127 -6.69 -11.69 -2.80
N PHE A 128 -6.10 -12.73 -2.23
CA PHE A 128 -5.30 -12.57 -1.01
C PHE A 128 -3.92 -12.03 -1.38
N PRO A 129 -3.51 -10.89 -0.79
CA PRO A 129 -2.19 -10.34 -1.05
C PRO A 129 -1.09 -11.12 -0.32
N TYR A 130 0.00 -11.35 -1.03
CA TYR A 130 1.23 -11.92 -0.48
C TYR A 130 2.45 -11.23 -1.08
N CYS A 131 3.61 -11.38 -0.45
CA CYS A 131 4.86 -10.76 -0.90
C CYS A 131 5.95 -11.82 -1.09
N ARG A 132 6.92 -11.55 -1.98
CA ARG A 132 8.21 -12.24 -1.93
C ARG A 132 8.91 -11.87 -0.63
N GLY A 133 9.63 -12.81 -0.01
CA GLY A 133 10.27 -12.60 1.29
C GLY A 133 9.33 -12.81 2.48
N ARG A 134 8.06 -13.23 2.23
CA ARG A 134 7.12 -13.57 3.29
C ARG A 134 6.24 -14.76 2.93
N ARG A 135 6.19 -15.73 3.84
CA ARG A 135 5.27 -16.87 3.76
C ARG A 135 4.32 -16.86 4.95
N LEU A 136 3.05 -16.50 4.72
CA LEU A 136 2.04 -16.29 5.76
C LEU A 136 2.51 -15.28 6.82
N GLN A 137 2.79 -15.74 8.04
CA GLN A 137 3.27 -14.93 9.16
C GLN A 137 4.81 -14.89 9.28
N GLN A 138 5.51 -15.74 8.54
CA GLN A 138 6.96 -15.82 8.60
C GLN A 138 7.58 -14.93 7.53
N VAL A 139 8.52 -14.10 7.94
CA VAL A 139 9.36 -13.30 7.04
C VAL A 139 10.70 -13.97 6.86
N GLU A 140 11.24 -13.91 5.64
CA GLU A 140 12.53 -14.51 5.27
C GLU A 140 13.67 -13.56 5.64
N GLU A 141 14.84 -14.13 5.84
CA GLU A 141 16.09 -13.37 5.84
C GLU A 141 16.43 -12.95 4.40
N ASP A 142 16.85 -11.70 4.23
CA ASP A 142 17.37 -11.21 2.95
C ASP A 142 18.81 -11.69 2.74
N LYS A 143 18.98 -12.56 1.77
CA LYS A 143 20.27 -13.12 1.31
C LYS A 143 20.57 -12.73 -0.14
N GLY A 144 19.90 -11.72 -0.65
CA GLY A 144 19.96 -11.33 -2.05
C GLY A 144 19.21 -12.26 -3.00
N GLN A 145 18.39 -13.18 -2.48
CA GLN A 145 17.67 -14.20 -3.27
C GLN A 145 16.64 -13.63 -4.24
N TYR A 146 16.30 -12.34 -4.10
CA TYR A 146 15.36 -11.63 -4.97
C TYR A 146 15.98 -10.39 -5.63
N ASP A 147 17.32 -10.28 -5.68
CA ASP A 147 17.98 -9.09 -6.21
C ASP A 147 18.09 -9.11 -7.74
N GLU A 148 18.00 -10.30 -8.35
CA GLU A 148 18.07 -10.46 -9.80
C GLU A 148 16.88 -11.25 -10.36
N PRO A 149 16.41 -10.94 -11.56
CA PRO A 149 16.75 -9.77 -12.39
C PRO A 149 16.22 -8.48 -11.79
N SER A 150 16.80 -7.32 -12.13
CA SER A 150 16.38 -6.01 -11.64
C SER A 150 16.21 -5.00 -12.79
N PRO A 151 15.12 -4.20 -12.80
CA PRO A 151 13.92 -4.37 -11.98
C PRO A 151 13.09 -5.59 -12.43
N TYR A 152 12.25 -6.13 -11.56
CA TYR A 152 11.35 -7.24 -11.93
C TYR A 152 9.87 -6.90 -11.69
N PRO A 153 8.96 -7.52 -12.49
CA PRO A 153 7.54 -7.23 -12.39
C PRO A 153 6.94 -7.76 -11.08
N ILE A 154 6.09 -6.94 -10.48
CA ILE A 154 5.27 -7.27 -9.33
C ILE A 154 3.82 -6.89 -9.63
N PHE A 155 2.88 -7.40 -8.84
CA PHE A 155 1.48 -7.04 -9.05
C PHE A 155 1.09 -5.76 -8.30
N TRP A 156 1.57 -5.58 -7.07
CA TRP A 156 1.34 -4.37 -6.28
C TRP A 156 2.57 -3.94 -5.51
N ALA A 157 2.70 -2.64 -5.35
CA ALA A 157 3.72 -1.98 -4.58
C ALA A 157 3.15 -1.53 -3.23
N SER A 158 3.95 -1.63 -2.18
CA SER A 158 3.56 -1.28 -0.81
C SER A 158 3.37 0.21 -0.63
N GLY A 159 2.29 0.62 0.04
CA GLY A 159 2.07 1.98 0.46
C GLY A 159 3.10 2.51 1.47
N ALA A 160 3.97 1.67 2.03
CA ALA A 160 5.07 2.12 2.89
C ALA A 160 6.10 2.95 2.12
N CYS A 161 6.39 2.55 0.86
CA CYS A 161 7.24 3.31 -0.06
C CYS A 161 6.83 2.96 -1.50
N LEU A 162 6.06 3.82 -2.12
CA LEU A 162 5.54 3.69 -3.48
C LEU A 162 5.99 4.87 -4.33
N PHE A 163 6.76 4.60 -5.36
CA PHE A 163 7.02 5.57 -6.41
C PHE A 163 5.98 5.42 -7.52
N VAL A 164 5.42 6.53 -7.99
CA VAL A 164 4.40 6.52 -9.04
C VAL A 164 4.59 7.69 -10.00
N ARG A 165 4.51 7.41 -11.29
CA ARG A 165 4.49 8.43 -12.34
C ARG A 165 3.26 9.33 -12.16
N SER A 166 3.46 10.64 -12.01
CA SER A 166 2.39 11.59 -11.67
C SER A 166 1.26 11.59 -12.70
N THR A 167 1.61 11.54 -13.99
CA THR A 167 0.63 11.49 -15.09
C THR A 167 -0.27 10.26 -14.98
N VAL A 168 0.28 9.08 -14.61
CA VAL A 168 -0.50 7.86 -14.41
C VAL A 168 -1.35 7.94 -13.15
N PHE A 169 -0.80 8.46 -12.05
CA PHE A 169 -1.57 8.67 -10.81
C PHE A 169 -2.82 9.51 -11.06
N HIS A 170 -2.67 10.65 -11.75
CA HIS A 170 -3.79 11.53 -12.05
C HIS A 170 -4.74 10.95 -13.10
N ALA A 171 -4.24 10.27 -14.14
CA ALA A 171 -5.08 9.59 -15.12
C ALA A 171 -5.96 8.49 -14.53
N LEU A 172 -5.46 7.80 -13.49
CA LEU A 172 -6.23 6.84 -12.71
C LEU A 172 -7.20 7.49 -11.70
N GLY A 173 -7.18 8.82 -11.54
CA GLY A 173 -7.98 9.55 -10.55
C GLY A 173 -7.45 9.40 -9.12
N GLY A 174 -6.17 9.04 -8.95
CA GLY A 174 -5.53 8.82 -7.66
C GLY A 174 -6.00 7.54 -6.96
N PHE A 175 -5.87 7.50 -5.63
CA PHE A 175 -6.45 6.45 -4.81
C PHE A 175 -7.98 6.53 -4.77
N ASP A 176 -8.67 5.40 -4.64
CA ASP A 176 -10.10 5.42 -4.34
C ASP A 176 -10.32 5.80 -2.87
N ALA A 177 -10.79 7.02 -2.63
CA ALA A 177 -10.96 7.58 -1.28
C ALA A 177 -11.90 6.76 -0.37
N ASP A 178 -12.81 5.96 -0.95
CA ASP A 178 -13.69 5.09 -0.18
C ASP A 178 -12.96 3.99 0.59
N PHE A 179 -11.70 3.70 0.26
CA PHE A 179 -10.87 2.74 1.00
C PHE A 179 -10.46 3.28 2.37
N PHE A 180 -10.27 4.57 2.51
CA PHE A 180 -9.75 5.23 3.71
C PHE A 180 -8.29 4.87 4.00
N ALA A 181 -8.00 3.59 4.30
CA ALA A 181 -6.66 3.01 4.47
C ALA A 181 -6.72 1.50 4.25
N HIS A 182 -5.62 0.90 3.81
CA HIS A 182 -5.39 -0.50 3.44
C HIS A 182 -6.08 -0.92 2.13
N GLN A 183 -5.32 -1.55 1.25
CA GLN A 183 -5.68 -2.06 -0.08
C GLN A 183 -5.86 -0.97 -1.16
N GLU A 184 -5.79 0.32 -0.84
CA GLU A 184 -5.86 1.41 -1.81
C GLU A 184 -4.69 1.38 -2.79
N GLU A 185 -3.50 1.02 -2.33
CA GLU A 185 -2.30 0.86 -3.15
C GLU A 185 -2.42 -0.35 -4.08
N ILE A 186 -3.02 -1.45 -3.61
CA ILE A 186 -3.25 -2.64 -4.42
C ILE A 186 -4.29 -2.34 -5.50
N ASP A 187 -5.37 -1.63 -5.14
CA ASP A 187 -6.39 -1.18 -6.10
C ASP A 187 -5.80 -0.24 -7.15
N LEU A 188 -4.93 0.69 -6.76
CA LEU A 188 -4.25 1.60 -7.68
C LEU A 188 -3.36 0.85 -8.67
N CYS A 189 -2.53 -0.07 -8.18
CA CYS A 189 -1.67 -0.91 -9.02
C CYS A 189 -2.50 -1.78 -9.97
N TRP A 190 -3.60 -2.36 -9.50
CA TRP A 190 -4.48 -3.16 -10.33
C TRP A 190 -5.11 -2.34 -11.47
N ARG A 191 -5.57 -1.11 -11.16
CA ARG A 191 -6.08 -0.19 -12.19
C ARG A 191 -5.01 0.22 -13.20
N ALA A 192 -3.74 0.38 -12.77
CA ALA A 192 -2.63 0.63 -13.67
C ALA A 192 -2.39 -0.56 -14.63
N HIS A 193 -2.43 -1.78 -14.12
CA HIS A 193 -2.34 -2.98 -14.97
C HIS A 193 -3.50 -3.08 -15.98
N HIS A 194 -4.71 -2.65 -15.63
CA HIS A 194 -5.83 -2.62 -16.59
C HIS A 194 -5.55 -1.70 -17.80
N LEU A 195 -4.72 -0.69 -17.62
CA LEU A 195 -4.28 0.23 -18.67
C LEU A 195 -2.96 -0.21 -19.36
N GLY A 196 -2.46 -1.41 -19.04
CA GLY A 196 -1.23 -1.95 -19.65
C GLY A 196 0.07 -1.44 -19.03
N HIS A 197 0.02 -0.70 -17.93
CA HIS A 197 1.22 -0.24 -17.25
C HIS A 197 1.88 -1.35 -16.43
N LYS A 198 3.21 -1.22 -16.28
CA LYS A 198 4.02 -2.11 -15.45
C LYS A 198 4.18 -1.53 -14.03
N VAL A 199 4.13 -2.42 -13.06
CA VAL A 199 4.52 -2.19 -11.66
C VAL A 199 5.73 -3.07 -11.37
N VAL A 200 6.81 -2.52 -10.83
CA VAL A 200 8.07 -3.26 -10.65
C VAL A 200 8.64 -3.09 -9.25
N CYS A 201 9.44 -4.04 -8.83
CA CYS A 201 10.33 -3.92 -7.68
C CYS A 201 11.75 -3.61 -8.17
N CYS A 202 12.40 -2.66 -7.49
CA CYS A 202 13.80 -2.29 -7.72
C CYS A 202 14.63 -2.64 -6.47
N PRO A 203 15.19 -3.85 -6.39
CA PRO A 203 15.89 -4.32 -5.19
C PRO A 203 17.23 -3.60 -4.91
N GLN A 204 17.81 -2.90 -5.91
CA GLN A 204 18.99 -2.05 -5.70
C GLN A 204 18.68 -0.79 -4.87
N SER A 205 17.41 -0.43 -4.73
CA SER A 205 16.94 0.57 -3.78
C SER A 205 16.44 -0.12 -2.52
N VAL A 206 16.98 0.25 -1.36
CA VAL A 206 16.65 -0.37 -0.08
C VAL A 206 16.12 0.67 0.90
N VAL A 207 15.02 0.36 1.56
CA VAL A 207 14.48 1.15 2.67
C VAL A 207 14.12 0.25 3.85
N TYR A 208 14.08 0.83 5.05
CA TYR A 208 13.75 0.12 6.27
C TYR A 208 12.44 0.66 6.85
N HIS A 209 11.46 -0.20 7.09
CA HIS A 209 10.16 0.18 7.61
C HIS A 209 9.92 -0.41 9.00
N VAL A 210 9.41 0.41 9.94
CA VAL A 210 9.13 -0.06 11.30
C VAL A 210 7.93 -1.00 11.31
N GLY A 211 6.93 -0.69 10.52
CA GLY A 211 5.70 -1.46 10.41
C GLY A 211 4.84 -1.46 11.68
N GLY A 212 3.52 -1.41 11.50
CA GLY A 212 2.57 -1.50 12.61
C GLY A 212 2.54 -0.30 13.57
N ALA A 213 3.24 0.79 13.25
CA ALA A 213 3.28 1.99 14.09
C ALA A 213 1.90 2.66 14.26
N THR A 214 1.03 2.55 13.25
CA THR A 214 -0.28 3.21 13.26
C THR A 214 -1.40 2.32 13.83
N LEU A 215 -1.45 1.03 13.46
CA LEU A 215 -2.49 0.10 13.91
C LEU A 215 -1.92 -1.30 14.14
N SER A 216 -2.07 -1.83 15.35
CA SER A 216 -1.66 -3.21 15.68
C SER A 216 -2.45 -4.26 14.87
N ALA A 217 -1.87 -5.45 14.70
CA ALA A 217 -2.52 -6.56 13.99
C ALA A 217 -3.85 -7.01 14.63
N THR A 218 -4.02 -6.78 15.94
CA THR A 218 -5.23 -7.14 16.70
C THR A 218 -6.28 -6.02 16.76
N ASN A 219 -6.06 -4.89 16.07
CA ASN A 219 -6.99 -3.78 16.07
C ASN A 219 -8.25 -4.13 15.25
N PRO A 220 -9.47 -4.09 15.83
CA PRO A 220 -10.71 -4.40 15.12
C PRO A 220 -10.97 -3.48 13.91
N GLN A 221 -10.55 -2.21 13.98
CA GLN A 221 -10.70 -1.28 12.86
C GLN A 221 -9.82 -1.68 11.68
N LYS A 222 -8.58 -2.11 11.92
CA LYS A 222 -7.69 -2.65 10.88
C LYS A 222 -8.29 -3.90 10.24
N THR A 223 -8.80 -4.82 11.06
CA THR A 223 -9.50 -6.02 10.58
C THR A 223 -10.70 -5.65 9.72
N TYR A 224 -11.56 -4.74 10.19
CA TYR A 224 -12.72 -4.25 9.42
C TYR A 224 -12.30 -3.70 8.05
N LEU A 225 -11.30 -2.80 8.01
CA LEU A 225 -10.83 -2.19 6.77
C LEU A 225 -10.26 -3.24 5.81
N ASN A 226 -9.46 -4.18 6.29
CA ASN A 226 -8.87 -5.22 5.45
C ASN A 226 -9.93 -6.11 4.80
N PHE A 227 -10.91 -6.61 5.57
CA PHE A 227 -11.97 -7.45 5.02
C PHE A 227 -12.89 -6.67 4.07
N ARG A 228 -13.32 -5.46 4.47
CA ARG A 228 -14.16 -4.58 3.65
C ARG A 228 -13.49 -4.22 2.33
N ASN A 229 -12.26 -3.70 2.40
CA ASN A 229 -11.55 -3.19 1.24
C ASN A 229 -11.15 -4.30 0.29
N SER A 230 -10.79 -5.49 0.79
CA SER A 230 -10.53 -6.64 -0.06
C SER A 230 -11.76 -7.01 -0.91
N LEU A 231 -12.95 -7.08 -0.33
CA LEU A 231 -14.18 -7.39 -1.07
C LEU A 231 -14.50 -6.29 -2.10
N LEU A 232 -14.33 -5.02 -1.73
CA LEU A 232 -14.57 -3.89 -2.62
C LEU A 232 -13.58 -3.86 -3.79
N MET A 233 -12.30 -4.10 -3.50
CA MET A 233 -11.23 -4.20 -4.50
C MET A 233 -11.52 -5.34 -5.50
N LEU A 234 -11.90 -6.52 -5.01
CA LEU A 234 -12.26 -7.66 -5.85
C LEU A 234 -13.49 -7.35 -6.72
N LEU A 235 -14.53 -6.74 -6.14
CA LEU A 235 -15.72 -6.35 -6.90
C LEU A 235 -15.36 -5.40 -8.05
N LYS A 236 -14.47 -4.44 -7.82
CA LYS A 236 -14.03 -3.48 -8.82
C LYS A 236 -13.21 -4.11 -9.94
N ASN A 237 -12.25 -4.97 -9.60
CA ASN A 237 -11.13 -5.28 -10.49
C ASN A 237 -11.15 -6.70 -11.06
N LEU A 238 -11.87 -7.67 -10.45
CA LEU A 238 -11.90 -9.05 -10.96
C LEU A 238 -12.47 -9.16 -12.37
N PRO A 239 -11.94 -10.04 -13.23
CA PRO A 239 -12.53 -10.36 -14.53
C PRO A 239 -14.00 -10.79 -14.39
N ALA A 240 -14.86 -10.30 -15.29
CA ALA A 240 -16.31 -10.52 -15.22
C ALA A 240 -16.68 -12.02 -15.19
N ARG A 241 -15.94 -12.86 -15.95
CA ARG A 241 -16.17 -14.30 -16.06
C ARG A 241 -16.04 -15.07 -14.73
N CYS A 242 -15.26 -14.54 -13.77
CA CYS A 242 -15.00 -15.25 -12.51
C CYS A 242 -15.45 -14.46 -11.28
N LEU A 243 -15.94 -13.23 -11.45
CA LEU A 243 -16.26 -12.29 -10.39
C LEU A 243 -17.09 -12.90 -9.27
N TYR A 244 -18.30 -13.32 -9.58
CA TYR A 244 -19.24 -13.80 -8.55
C TYR A 244 -18.79 -15.09 -7.88
N ARG A 245 -18.20 -16.02 -8.64
CA ARG A 245 -17.66 -17.26 -8.09
C ARG A 245 -16.51 -17.00 -7.12
N ARG A 246 -15.58 -16.10 -7.47
CA ARG A 246 -14.44 -15.77 -6.60
C ARG A 246 -14.85 -14.95 -5.39
N LEU A 247 -15.76 -14.00 -5.55
CA LEU A 247 -16.35 -13.30 -4.42
C LEU A 247 -17.06 -14.25 -3.45
N PHE A 248 -17.84 -15.19 -3.95
CA PHE A 248 -18.52 -16.16 -3.12
C PHE A 248 -17.55 -17.02 -2.30
N VAL A 249 -16.53 -17.60 -2.95
CA VAL A 249 -15.48 -18.36 -2.25
C VAL A 249 -14.75 -17.50 -1.24
N ARG A 250 -14.41 -16.26 -1.60
CA ARG A 250 -13.76 -15.32 -0.68
C ARG A 250 -14.63 -15.05 0.54
N MET A 251 -15.91 -14.81 0.38
CA MET A 251 -16.83 -14.59 1.50
C MET A 251 -16.98 -15.81 2.41
N LEU A 252 -16.92 -17.04 1.87
CA LEU A 252 -16.88 -18.26 2.69
C LEU A 252 -15.60 -18.33 3.54
N ILE A 253 -14.43 -17.99 2.96
CA ILE A 253 -13.16 -17.97 3.68
C ILE A 253 -13.19 -16.88 4.77
N ASP A 254 -13.73 -15.71 4.46
CA ASP A 254 -13.91 -14.62 5.42
C ASP A 254 -14.84 -15.03 6.57
N GLY A 255 -15.92 -15.77 6.27
CA GLY A 255 -16.83 -16.36 7.27
C GLY A 255 -16.11 -17.36 8.19
N ALA A 256 -15.28 -18.23 7.61
CA ALA A 256 -14.45 -19.16 8.39
C ALA A 256 -13.46 -18.43 9.30
N ALA A 257 -12.84 -17.35 8.82
CA ALA A 257 -11.98 -16.50 9.66
C ALA A 257 -12.76 -15.83 10.79
N GLY A 258 -13.98 -15.34 10.53
CA GLY A 258 -14.89 -14.78 11.54
C GLY A 258 -15.26 -15.81 12.61
N ALA A 259 -15.58 -17.04 12.22
CA ALA A 259 -15.84 -18.17 13.13
C ALA A 259 -14.61 -18.51 13.99
N TYR A 260 -13.43 -18.59 13.35
CA TYR A 260 -12.16 -18.80 14.07
C TYR A 260 -11.92 -17.72 15.15
N TYR A 261 -12.15 -16.44 14.84
CA TYR A 261 -12.04 -15.38 15.84
C TYR A 261 -13.02 -15.54 16.99
N LEU A 262 -14.25 -15.98 16.73
CA LEU A 262 -15.25 -16.23 17.77
C LEU A 262 -14.80 -17.34 18.72
N PHE A 263 -14.40 -18.49 18.17
CA PHE A 263 -13.97 -19.66 18.94
C PHE A 263 -12.64 -19.44 19.68
N THR A 264 -11.81 -18.48 19.23
CA THR A 264 -10.55 -18.09 19.90
C THR A 264 -10.73 -16.93 20.89
N GLY A 265 -11.96 -16.58 21.28
CA GLY A 265 -12.23 -15.56 22.29
C GLY A 265 -12.00 -14.12 21.80
N LYS A 266 -12.09 -13.88 20.47
CA LYS A 266 -11.89 -12.55 19.87
C LYS A 266 -13.17 -12.00 19.21
N PRO A 267 -14.31 -11.88 19.92
CA PRO A 267 -15.60 -11.54 19.32
C PRO A 267 -15.62 -10.17 18.64
N ARG A 268 -14.78 -9.22 19.09
CA ARG A 268 -14.62 -7.90 18.44
C ARG A 268 -14.09 -8.01 17.02
N LEU A 269 -13.21 -8.99 16.73
CA LEU A 269 -12.70 -9.24 15.37
C LEU A 269 -13.78 -9.92 14.51
N THR A 270 -14.56 -10.86 15.06
CA THR A 270 -15.73 -11.43 14.39
C THR A 270 -16.71 -10.33 13.98
N TRP A 271 -17.03 -9.41 14.90
CA TRP A 271 -17.90 -8.28 14.61
C TRP A 271 -17.34 -7.38 13.51
N ALA A 272 -16.02 -7.17 13.47
CA ALA A 272 -15.36 -6.41 12.41
C ALA A 272 -15.56 -7.07 11.03
N VAL A 273 -15.46 -8.41 10.94
CA VAL A 273 -15.73 -9.16 9.70
C VAL A 273 -17.19 -8.99 9.28
N LEU A 274 -18.15 -9.19 10.19
CA LEU A 274 -19.58 -9.03 9.89
C LEU A 274 -19.92 -7.62 9.40
N ARG A 275 -19.39 -6.58 10.08
CA ARG A 275 -19.54 -5.18 9.64
C ARG A 275 -18.98 -4.94 8.24
N ALA A 276 -17.84 -5.57 7.90
CA ALA A 276 -17.23 -5.45 6.59
C ALA A 276 -18.12 -6.02 5.49
N HIS A 277 -18.71 -7.21 5.72
CA HIS A 277 -19.66 -7.82 4.80
C HIS A 277 -20.96 -7.01 4.67
N PHE A 278 -21.50 -6.51 5.78
CA PHE A 278 -22.67 -5.65 5.75
C PHE A 278 -22.44 -4.38 4.93
N TYR A 279 -21.28 -3.73 5.14
CA TYR A 279 -20.88 -2.55 4.34
C TYR A 279 -20.77 -2.91 2.85
N PHE A 280 -20.16 -4.04 2.52
CA PHE A 280 -20.01 -4.51 1.15
C PHE A 280 -21.37 -4.68 0.46
N TYR A 281 -22.33 -5.36 1.07
CA TYR A 281 -23.66 -5.53 0.50
C TYR A 281 -24.41 -4.19 0.31
N ARG A 282 -24.34 -3.32 1.30
CA ARG A 282 -24.97 -1.99 1.24
C ARG A 282 -24.41 -1.12 0.11
N HIS A 283 -23.12 -1.26 -0.21
CA HIS A 283 -22.44 -0.43 -1.20
C HIS A 283 -22.11 -1.18 -2.51
N PHE A 284 -22.63 -2.39 -2.67
CA PHE A 284 -22.36 -3.24 -3.83
C PHE A 284 -22.58 -2.51 -5.16
N SER A 285 -23.75 -1.89 -5.36
CA SER A 285 -24.08 -1.18 -6.60
C SER A 285 -23.17 0.02 -6.85
N LYS A 286 -22.76 0.75 -5.80
CA LYS A 286 -21.78 1.85 -5.91
C LYS A 286 -20.46 1.36 -6.48
N PHE A 287 -19.88 0.31 -5.91
CA PHE A 287 -18.59 -0.20 -6.33
C PHE A 287 -18.65 -1.00 -7.64
N LYS A 288 -19.77 -1.66 -7.92
CA LYS A 288 -19.98 -2.30 -9.22
C LYS A 288 -19.93 -1.26 -10.37
N ARG A 289 -20.43 -0.04 -10.18
CA ARG A 289 -20.34 1.05 -11.16
C ARG A 289 -18.92 1.60 -11.37
N LYS A 290 -18.02 1.40 -10.39
CA LYS A 290 -16.60 1.80 -10.49
C LYS A 290 -15.74 0.80 -11.29
N ARG A 291 -16.31 -0.30 -11.76
CA ARG A 291 -15.57 -1.30 -12.55
C ARG A 291 -15.10 -0.67 -13.87
N PRO A 292 -13.85 -0.89 -14.27
CA PRO A 292 -13.39 -0.49 -15.59
C PRO A 292 -14.07 -1.34 -16.68
N PRO A 293 -14.17 -0.83 -17.90
CA PRO A 293 -14.74 -1.58 -19.03
C PRO A 293 -13.88 -2.80 -19.41
N TYR A 294 -12.58 -2.72 -19.16
CA TYR A 294 -11.62 -3.78 -19.42
C TYR A 294 -10.98 -4.25 -18.13
N THR A 295 -10.76 -5.55 -18.00
CA THR A 295 -10.08 -6.17 -16.87
C THR A 295 -9.04 -7.16 -17.37
N ILE A 296 -7.82 -7.11 -16.80
CA ILE A 296 -6.80 -8.11 -17.08
C ILE A 296 -7.23 -9.46 -16.52
N GLU A 297 -6.84 -10.53 -17.22
CA GLU A 297 -7.16 -11.90 -16.82
C GLU A 297 -6.08 -12.49 -15.91
N ASP A 298 -4.80 -12.15 -16.15
CA ASP A 298 -3.63 -12.69 -15.49
C ASP A 298 -3.20 -11.81 -14.30
N TYR A 299 -4.06 -11.73 -13.27
CA TYR A 299 -3.81 -10.92 -12.08
C TYR A 299 -3.19 -11.71 -10.92
N TYR A 300 -3.07 -13.02 -11.01
CA TYR A 300 -2.55 -13.86 -9.94
C TYR A 300 -1.45 -14.80 -10.41
N GLN A 301 -0.48 -15.09 -9.54
CA GLN A 301 0.61 -16.02 -9.82
C GLN A 301 0.45 -17.36 -9.09
N ARG A 302 -0.30 -17.41 -7.99
CA ARG A 302 -0.56 -18.62 -7.21
C ARG A 302 -2.05 -18.96 -7.18
N LYS A 303 -2.36 -20.26 -7.18
CA LYS A 303 -3.76 -20.69 -7.05
C LYS A 303 -4.33 -20.37 -5.66
N SER A 304 -3.53 -20.50 -4.61
CA SER A 304 -3.87 -20.14 -3.23
C SER A 304 -2.62 -19.89 -2.40
N ILE A 305 -2.71 -19.00 -1.41
CA ILE A 305 -1.65 -18.82 -0.39
C ILE A 305 -1.75 -19.84 0.75
N PHE A 306 -2.86 -20.56 0.85
CA PHE A 306 -3.13 -21.53 1.92
C PHE A 306 -2.75 -22.96 1.52
N PHE A 307 -2.55 -23.24 0.22
CA PHE A 307 -2.29 -24.57 -0.33
C PHE A 307 -1.13 -24.57 -1.32
#